data_cd1f57fd81ff7c8eecb14cf2769f7822
#
_entry.id   cd1f57fd81ff7c8eecb14cf2769f7822
#
_cell.length_a   1.000
_cell.length_b   1.000
_cell.length_c   1.000
_cell.angle_alpha   90.00
_cell.angle_beta   90.00
_cell.angle_gamma   90.00
#
_symmetry.space_group_name_H-M   'P 1'
#
loop_
_entity.id
_entity.type
_entity.pdbx_description
1 polymer ?
#
loop_
_entity_poly.entity_id
_entity_poly.type
_entity_poly.pdbx_seq_one_letter_code
_entity_poly.pdbx_strand_id
1 'polypeptide(L)'
;MSGSITMHLPPVDLRIYPQITMSYGSISVDGRSHPSSPAASPDSPDFSSVQRHVHQALRSSRASVQQVERLQAGLHRIYLLSIADGSRLVLKCRPPCNTRLLRHEQQSLEAEARVLDLVKVNAMYLPLPTRLIYLPGTPLSHPALRLSTAERARIDATLGAHLGSLSALRAPAFGPFCRVLAGTGSSTWREAFLSLLESVLRDAEDMLVSIPYDGIRYCVAQQAHLLDQVTEARLVALDAGLPRNVLVDERSRQVCGLLGFGNVVWGDPAMAGVFAGASEAFYEGFGQMPARSGGSGYAVHRAVVAVVTHYYRPQSDDEELEARRSLTWALNQLAAV
;
A
#
# COMPACT_ATOMS: atom_id res chain seq x y z
N MET A 1 6.88 16.71 -30.02
CA MET A 1 7.43 15.37 -30.27
C MET A 1 7.37 14.62 -28.95
N SER A 2 6.28 13.90 -28.71
CA SER A 2 6.09 13.10 -27.49
C SER A 2 6.70 11.73 -27.72
N GLY A 3 7.87 11.49 -27.15
CA GLY A 3 8.47 10.17 -27.14
C GLY A 3 7.72 9.26 -26.15
N SER A 4 6.88 8.37 -26.64
CA SER A 4 6.34 7.26 -25.84
C SER A 4 7.48 6.32 -25.48
N ILE A 5 7.87 6.31 -24.22
CA ILE A 5 8.79 5.28 -23.69
C ILE A 5 7.95 4.02 -23.45
N THR A 6 7.91 3.16 -24.45
CA THR A 6 7.37 1.79 -24.30
C THR A 6 8.44 0.98 -23.56
N MET A 7 8.25 0.76 -22.27
CA MET A 7 9.15 -0.10 -21.51
C MET A 7 8.91 -1.55 -21.88
N HIS A 8 9.88 -2.16 -22.58
CA HIS A 8 10.11 -3.58 -22.48
C HIS A 8 10.70 -3.82 -21.09
N LEU A 9 9.87 -4.33 -20.16
CA LEU A 9 10.39 -4.87 -18.90
C LEU A 9 11.37 -5.99 -19.25
N PRO A 10 12.67 -5.87 -18.91
CA PRO A 10 13.56 -7.01 -19.07
C PRO A 10 13.01 -8.16 -18.24
N PRO A 11 13.17 -9.43 -18.67
CA PRO A 11 12.78 -10.57 -17.87
C PRO A 11 13.49 -10.45 -16.52
N VAL A 12 12.71 -10.23 -15.47
CA VAL A 12 13.22 -10.10 -14.10
C VAL A 12 13.74 -11.47 -13.72
N ASP A 13 15.04 -11.64 -13.62
CA ASP A 13 15.66 -12.87 -13.13
C ASP A 13 15.26 -13.04 -11.66
N LEU A 14 14.29 -13.90 -11.42
CA LEU A 14 13.73 -14.21 -10.09
C LEU A 14 14.78 -14.77 -9.10
N ARG A 15 15.97 -15.12 -9.56
CA ARG A 15 17.06 -15.68 -8.75
C ARG A 15 17.85 -14.63 -7.96
N ILE A 16 17.68 -13.33 -8.24
CA ILE A 16 18.45 -12.26 -7.59
C ILE A 16 17.75 -11.73 -6.32
N TYR A 17 16.51 -12.14 -6.06
CA TYR A 17 15.78 -11.72 -4.88
C TYR A 17 15.91 -12.76 -3.77
N PRO A 18 16.65 -12.49 -2.69
CA PRO A 18 16.56 -13.34 -1.53
C PRO A 18 15.11 -13.30 -1.05
N GLN A 19 14.39 -14.38 -1.24
CA GLN A 19 13.10 -14.58 -0.61
C GLN A 19 13.34 -14.46 0.89
N ILE A 20 12.78 -13.42 1.52
CA ILE A 20 12.70 -13.34 2.97
C ILE A 20 11.61 -14.35 3.38
N THR A 21 11.91 -15.61 3.16
CA THR A 21 11.13 -16.72 3.69
C THR A 21 11.64 -16.96 5.10
N MET A 22 10.94 -16.44 6.09
CA MET A 22 11.13 -16.89 7.45
C MET A 22 10.70 -18.35 7.51
N SER A 23 11.67 -19.24 7.48
CA SER A 23 11.49 -20.65 7.84
C SER A 23 11.11 -20.71 9.31
N TYR A 24 9.86 -21.05 9.61
CA TYR A 24 9.44 -21.42 10.94
C TYR A 24 10.07 -22.77 11.29
N GLY A 25 11.17 -22.75 12.02
CA GLY A 25 11.64 -23.93 12.73
C GLY A 25 10.60 -24.29 13.81
N SER A 26 10.01 -25.45 13.72
CA SER A 26 9.26 -26.08 14.81
C SER A 26 10.16 -26.16 16.05
N ILE A 27 9.79 -25.46 17.11
CA ILE A 27 10.46 -25.54 18.40
C ILE A 27 10.04 -26.89 19.04
N SER A 28 10.91 -27.87 19.00
CA SER A 28 10.86 -29.00 19.92
C SER A 28 11.16 -28.49 21.32
N VAL A 29 10.23 -28.73 22.22
CA VAL A 29 10.39 -28.47 23.65
C VAL A 29 11.27 -29.58 24.23
N ASP A 30 12.54 -29.33 24.39
CA ASP A 30 13.40 -30.14 25.26
C ASP A 30 13.84 -29.26 26.43
N GLY A 31 13.40 -29.71 27.60
CA GLY A 31 13.61 -29.01 28.86
C GLY A 31 15.05 -29.12 29.33
N ARG A 32 15.74 -27.98 29.46
CA ARG A 32 16.80 -27.77 30.49
C ARG A 32 16.80 -26.30 30.89
N SER A 33 16.56 -26.11 32.16
CA SER A 33 16.59 -24.85 32.88
C SER A 33 18.00 -24.23 32.94
N HIS A 34 18.12 -22.96 32.51
CA HIS A 34 19.15 -22.02 32.96
C HIS A 34 18.56 -20.60 33.13
N PRO A 35 19.12 -19.74 34.01
CA PRO A 35 18.39 -18.70 34.72
C PRO A 35 18.15 -17.43 33.90
N SER A 36 16.95 -16.93 34.06
CA SER A 36 16.39 -15.56 33.95
C SER A 36 17.16 -14.51 33.14
N SER A 37 16.89 -14.48 31.85
CA SER A 37 16.78 -13.23 31.08
C SER A 37 15.30 -12.85 30.98
N PRO A 38 14.90 -11.56 30.92
CA PRO A 38 13.49 -11.18 30.79
C PRO A 38 12.91 -11.85 29.54
N ALA A 39 11.84 -12.59 29.74
CA ALA A 39 11.18 -13.37 28.70
C ALA A 39 10.85 -12.47 27.52
N ALA A 40 11.51 -12.70 26.38
CA ALA A 40 11.16 -12.06 25.12
C ALA A 40 9.68 -12.39 24.84
N SER A 41 8.87 -11.36 24.60
CA SER A 41 7.48 -11.53 24.18
C SER A 41 7.47 -12.46 22.96
N PRO A 42 6.53 -13.41 22.84
CA PRO A 42 6.46 -14.37 21.73
C PRO A 42 6.35 -13.72 20.36
N ASP A 43 6.14 -12.42 20.30
CA ASP A 43 6.02 -11.59 19.09
C ASP A 43 7.31 -10.83 18.71
N SER A 44 8.36 -10.89 19.53
CA SER A 44 9.62 -10.23 19.18
C SER A 44 10.42 -11.09 18.21
N PRO A 45 10.95 -10.52 17.10
CA PRO A 45 11.84 -11.27 16.22
C PRO A 45 13.10 -11.65 17.00
N ASP A 46 13.59 -12.86 16.78
CA ASP A 46 14.88 -13.29 17.31
C ASP A 46 15.98 -12.35 16.80
N PHE A 47 16.74 -11.77 17.75
CA PHE A 47 17.78 -10.80 17.46
C PHE A 47 18.82 -11.33 16.45
N SER A 48 19.18 -12.60 16.55
CA SER A 48 20.12 -13.24 15.62
C SER A 48 19.57 -13.31 14.20
N SER A 49 18.26 -13.54 14.06
CA SER A 49 17.56 -13.48 12.77
C SER A 49 17.56 -12.08 12.19
N VAL A 50 17.24 -11.06 13.00
CA VAL A 50 17.28 -9.65 12.58
C VAL A 50 18.68 -9.27 12.09
N GLN A 51 19.72 -9.58 12.88
CA GLN A 51 21.11 -9.30 12.55
C GLN A 51 21.53 -9.95 11.21
N ARG A 52 21.13 -11.21 10.99
CA ARG A 52 21.40 -11.92 9.72
C ARG A 52 20.73 -11.24 8.53
N HIS A 53 19.47 -10.85 8.67
CA HIS A 53 18.75 -10.13 7.61
C HIS A 53 19.38 -8.77 7.29
N VAL A 54 19.83 -8.04 8.31
CA VAL A 54 20.53 -6.76 8.13
C VAL A 54 21.85 -6.98 7.36
N HIS A 55 22.65 -7.96 7.75
CA HIS A 55 23.90 -8.28 7.05
C HIS A 55 23.65 -8.65 5.56
N GLN A 56 22.61 -9.45 5.31
CA GLN A 56 22.24 -9.86 3.96
C GLN A 56 21.77 -8.67 3.11
N ALA A 57 20.92 -7.81 3.68
CA ALA A 57 20.33 -6.68 2.97
C ALA A 57 21.34 -5.57 2.68
N LEU A 58 22.23 -5.27 3.63
CA LEU A 58 23.28 -4.27 3.47
C LEU A 58 24.53 -4.83 2.78
N ARG A 59 24.59 -6.13 2.53
CA ARG A 59 25.78 -6.84 2.03
C ARG A 59 27.04 -6.51 2.84
N SER A 60 26.87 -6.32 4.15
CA SER A 60 27.93 -5.91 5.07
C SER A 60 27.85 -6.69 6.37
N SER A 61 28.91 -7.41 6.71
CA SER A 61 29.04 -8.08 8.00
C SER A 61 29.37 -7.12 9.15
N ARG A 62 29.66 -5.84 8.85
CA ARG A 62 30.01 -4.82 9.86
C ARG A 62 28.79 -4.11 10.44
N ALA A 63 27.63 -4.24 9.80
CA ALA A 63 26.40 -3.61 10.30
C ALA A 63 25.90 -4.36 11.55
N SER A 64 26.20 -3.85 12.73
CA SER A 64 25.76 -4.42 14.01
C SER A 64 24.49 -3.74 14.51
N VAL A 65 23.43 -4.51 14.71
CA VAL A 65 22.16 -4.02 15.29
C VAL A 65 22.37 -3.84 16.79
N GLN A 66 22.12 -2.63 17.30
CA GLN A 66 22.24 -2.31 18.73
C GLN A 66 20.89 -2.39 19.44
N GLN A 67 19.85 -1.92 18.78
CA GLN A 67 18.51 -1.84 19.35
C GLN A 67 17.44 -2.22 18.30
N VAL A 68 16.40 -2.90 18.76
CA VAL A 68 15.20 -3.25 17.99
C VAL A 68 13.99 -2.71 18.75
N GLU A 69 13.26 -1.79 18.14
CA GLU A 69 12.04 -1.21 18.69
C GLU A 69 10.86 -1.57 17.80
N ARG A 70 9.77 -2.09 18.40
CA ARG A 70 8.54 -2.37 17.66
C ARG A 70 7.75 -1.08 17.48
N LEU A 71 7.47 -0.72 16.23
CA LEU A 71 6.60 0.39 15.91
C LEU A 71 5.14 -0.08 15.86
N GLN A 72 4.23 0.78 16.34
CA GLN A 72 2.81 0.55 16.14
C GLN A 72 2.50 0.67 14.64
N ALA A 73 1.93 -0.37 14.07
CA ALA A 73 1.60 -0.45 12.67
C ALA A 73 0.30 -1.23 12.48
N GLY A 74 -0.36 -1.05 11.33
CA GLY A 74 -1.59 -1.76 11.01
C GLY A 74 -1.36 -3.26 10.79
N LEU A 75 -1.41 -3.71 9.53
CA LEU A 75 -1.34 -5.13 9.18
C LEU A 75 0.02 -5.79 9.47
N HIS A 76 1.11 -5.14 9.10
CA HIS A 76 2.47 -5.70 9.16
C HIS A 76 3.14 -5.41 10.50
N ARG A 77 4.04 -6.30 10.93
CA ARG A 77 4.95 -6.01 12.05
C ARG A 77 6.09 -5.15 11.53
N ILE A 78 6.28 -3.98 12.15
CA ILE A 78 7.32 -3.03 11.76
C ILE A 78 8.24 -2.80 12.94
N TYR A 79 9.55 -2.89 12.69
CA TYR A 79 10.59 -2.67 13.68
C TYR A 79 11.54 -1.59 13.22
N LEU A 80 11.87 -0.69 14.12
CA LEU A 80 12.94 0.27 13.96
C LEU A 80 14.22 -0.34 14.53
N LEU A 81 15.25 -0.38 13.71
CA LEU A 81 16.56 -0.93 14.07
C LEU A 81 17.56 0.23 14.17
N SER A 82 18.26 0.32 15.30
CA SER A 82 19.41 1.23 15.45
C SER A 82 20.70 0.45 15.20
N ILE A 83 21.54 0.94 14.30
CA ILE A 83 22.79 0.31 13.90
C ILE A 83 23.96 1.00 14.60
N ALA A 84 25.06 0.28 14.80
CA ALA A 84 26.25 0.77 15.52
C ALA A 84 26.91 2.00 14.86
N ASP A 85 26.71 2.22 13.58
CA ASP A 85 27.20 3.39 12.84
C ASP A 85 26.29 4.63 12.98
N GLY A 86 25.24 4.54 13.80
CA GLY A 86 24.24 5.60 14.00
C GLY A 86 23.12 5.60 12.97
N SER A 87 23.15 4.74 11.97
CA SER A 87 22.06 4.64 10.99
C SER A 87 20.82 3.98 11.59
N ARG A 88 19.66 4.33 11.05
CA ARG A 88 18.34 3.79 11.45
C ARG A 88 17.71 3.08 10.28
N LEU A 89 17.26 1.86 10.51
CA LEU A 89 16.63 1.02 9.48
C LEU A 89 15.22 0.61 9.91
N VAL A 90 14.35 0.35 8.95
CA VAL A 90 13.00 -0.20 9.19
C VAL A 90 12.94 -1.61 8.65
N LEU A 91 12.61 -2.56 9.53
CA LEU A 91 12.34 -3.93 9.15
C LEU A 91 10.82 -4.15 9.14
N LYS A 92 10.25 -4.42 7.97
CA LYS A 92 8.84 -4.75 7.80
C LYS A 92 8.70 -6.25 7.61
N CYS A 93 7.96 -6.90 8.50
CA CYS A 93 7.73 -8.34 8.50
C CYS A 93 6.29 -8.67 8.14
N ARG A 94 6.07 -9.90 7.66
CA ARG A 94 4.72 -10.43 7.48
C ARG A 94 3.93 -10.38 8.78
N PRO A 95 2.61 -10.26 8.73
CA PRO A 95 1.75 -10.42 9.89
C PRO A 95 1.99 -11.77 10.58
N PRO A 96 1.59 -11.93 11.85
CA PRO A 96 1.55 -13.24 12.50
C PRO A 96 0.78 -14.25 11.65
N CYS A 97 1.16 -15.53 11.73
CA CYS A 97 0.56 -16.59 10.90
C CYS A 97 -0.94 -16.82 11.16
N ASN A 98 -1.43 -16.41 12.33
CA ASN A 98 -2.85 -16.45 12.71
C ASN A 98 -3.65 -15.22 12.23
N THR A 99 -3.01 -14.23 11.62
CA THR A 99 -3.69 -13.02 11.10
C THR A 99 -4.42 -13.37 9.81
N ARG A 100 -5.72 -13.14 9.78
CA ARG A 100 -6.51 -13.25 8.55
C ARG A 100 -6.18 -12.09 7.63
N LEU A 101 -5.91 -12.40 6.36
CA LEU A 101 -5.58 -11.43 5.32
C LEU A 101 -6.68 -11.38 4.28
N LEU A 102 -7.03 -10.16 3.86
CA LEU A 102 -7.80 -9.95 2.65
C LEU A 102 -7.00 -10.48 1.44
N ARG A 103 -7.68 -10.92 0.40
CA ARG A 103 -7.03 -11.48 -0.81
C ARG A 103 -5.99 -10.54 -1.39
N HIS A 104 -6.26 -9.24 -1.44
CA HIS A 104 -5.32 -8.25 -1.96
C HIS A 104 -4.10 -7.99 -1.03
N GLU A 105 -4.20 -8.32 0.27
CA GLU A 105 -3.12 -8.14 1.24
C GLU A 105 -2.09 -9.28 1.21
N GLN A 106 -2.45 -10.44 0.66
CA GLN A 106 -1.59 -11.64 0.70
C GLN A 106 -0.23 -11.43 0.05
N GLN A 107 -0.16 -10.58 -0.99
CA GLN A 107 1.08 -10.26 -1.71
C GLN A 107 1.57 -8.82 -1.46
N SER A 108 1.00 -8.11 -0.47
CA SER A 108 1.28 -6.69 -0.26
C SER A 108 2.75 -6.39 0.02
N LEU A 109 3.45 -7.23 0.80
CA LEU A 109 4.86 -7.03 1.11
C LEU A 109 5.76 -7.26 -0.11
N GLU A 110 5.42 -8.24 -0.95
CA GLU A 110 6.11 -8.51 -2.21
C GLU A 110 5.87 -7.38 -3.22
N ALA A 111 4.63 -6.95 -3.36
CA ALA A 111 4.26 -5.82 -4.22
C ALA A 111 5.03 -4.56 -3.84
N GLU A 112 5.05 -4.21 -2.55
CA GLU A 112 5.81 -3.05 -2.04
C GLU A 112 7.29 -3.14 -2.41
N ALA A 113 7.94 -4.27 -2.14
CA ALA A 113 9.35 -4.44 -2.43
C ALA A 113 9.65 -4.28 -3.92
N ARG A 114 8.85 -4.89 -4.79
CA ARG A 114 9.05 -4.85 -6.25
C ARG A 114 8.73 -3.49 -6.86
N VAL A 115 7.72 -2.79 -6.33
CA VAL A 115 7.39 -1.42 -6.77
C VAL A 115 8.51 -0.46 -6.41
N LEU A 116 9.05 -0.53 -5.20
CA LEU A 116 10.19 0.30 -4.79
C LEU A 116 11.42 0.06 -5.66
N ASP A 117 11.70 -1.18 -6.04
CA ASP A 117 12.78 -1.50 -6.99
C ASP A 117 12.48 -0.93 -8.39
N LEU A 118 11.25 -1.07 -8.87
CA LEU A 118 10.83 -0.54 -10.18
C LEU A 118 11.02 0.98 -10.25
N VAL A 119 10.58 1.70 -9.22
CA VAL A 119 10.70 3.16 -9.15
C VAL A 119 12.17 3.59 -9.10
N LYS A 120 13.00 2.87 -8.33
CA LYS A 120 14.44 3.14 -8.25
C LYS A 120 15.15 2.94 -9.59
N VAL A 121 14.83 1.87 -10.32
CA VAL A 121 15.44 1.58 -11.64
C VAL A 121 15.07 2.67 -12.67
N ASN A 122 13.87 3.24 -12.57
CA ASN A 122 13.43 4.32 -13.46
C ASN A 122 13.96 5.71 -13.07
N ALA A 123 14.93 5.79 -12.14
CA ALA A 123 15.55 7.03 -11.68
C ALA A 123 14.54 8.11 -11.25
N MET A 124 13.41 7.70 -10.70
CA MET A 124 12.40 8.63 -10.21
C MET A 124 12.85 9.22 -8.86
N TYR A 125 12.97 10.55 -8.80
CA TYR A 125 13.28 11.29 -7.59
C TYR A 125 12.05 11.40 -6.69
N LEU A 126 11.63 10.27 -6.12
CA LEU A 126 10.54 10.21 -5.16
C LEU A 126 11.10 9.99 -3.76
N PRO A 127 10.54 10.65 -2.72
CA PRO A 127 10.93 10.43 -1.33
C PRO A 127 10.36 9.10 -0.82
N LEU A 128 10.89 7.99 -1.37
CA LEU A 128 10.42 6.64 -1.06
C LEU A 128 11.32 5.95 -0.06
N PRO A 129 10.77 5.06 0.79
CA PRO A 129 11.58 4.19 1.60
C PRO A 129 12.38 3.26 0.69
N THR A 130 13.66 3.23 0.82
CA THR A 130 14.43 2.07 0.36
C THR A 130 14.17 0.93 1.34
N ARG A 131 14.34 -0.33 0.91
CA ARG A 131 13.88 -1.55 1.64
C ARG A 131 14.11 -1.58 3.15
N LEU A 132 15.01 -0.77 3.68
CA LEU A 132 15.39 -0.74 5.09
C LEU A 132 15.60 0.67 5.65
N ILE A 133 15.55 1.75 4.87
CA ILE A 133 15.88 3.09 5.38
C ILE A 133 14.66 3.66 6.13
N TYR A 134 14.92 4.11 7.36
CA TYR A 134 13.98 4.93 8.11
C TYR A 134 13.85 6.31 7.46
N LEU A 135 12.62 6.68 7.11
CA LEU A 135 12.30 8.03 6.65
C LEU A 135 11.86 8.85 7.86
N PRO A 136 12.61 9.88 8.25
CA PRO A 136 12.17 10.80 9.28
C PRO A 136 10.98 11.63 8.76
N GLY A 137 10.04 11.97 9.65
CA GLY A 137 8.90 12.81 9.32
C GLY A 137 7.68 12.45 10.15
N THR A 138 6.73 13.38 10.19
CA THR A 138 5.46 13.22 10.90
C THR A 138 4.36 12.95 9.87
N PRO A 139 3.50 11.93 10.08
CA PRO A 139 2.38 11.69 9.19
C PRO A 139 1.49 12.92 9.04
N LEU A 140 1.05 13.22 7.82
CA LEU A 140 0.16 14.35 7.53
C LEU A 140 -1.17 14.28 8.31
N SER A 141 -1.58 13.08 8.72
CA SER A 141 -2.75 12.84 9.57
C SER A 141 -2.49 13.11 11.06
N HIS A 142 -1.24 13.38 11.48
CA HIS A 142 -0.90 13.51 12.89
C HIS A 142 -1.55 14.78 13.50
N PRO A 143 -2.30 14.69 14.62
CA PRO A 143 -3.06 15.81 15.17
C PRO A 143 -2.20 17.01 15.59
N ALA A 144 -0.95 16.79 15.97
CA ALA A 144 -0.03 17.85 16.35
C ALA A 144 0.55 18.63 15.16
N LEU A 145 0.46 18.09 13.95
CA LEU A 145 0.95 18.76 12.75
C LEU A 145 0.00 19.90 12.36
N ARG A 146 0.33 21.12 12.75
CA ARG A 146 -0.43 22.33 12.40
C ARG A 146 0.13 22.90 11.10
N LEU A 147 -0.69 22.97 10.07
CA LEU A 147 -0.34 23.52 8.76
C LEU A 147 -1.26 24.69 8.43
N SER A 148 -0.69 25.76 7.90
CA SER A 148 -1.46 26.82 7.25
C SER A 148 -2.06 26.33 5.92
N THR A 149 -3.05 27.02 5.39
CA THR A 149 -3.66 26.72 4.09
C THR A 149 -2.61 26.71 2.97
N ALA A 150 -1.65 27.65 3.00
CA ALA A 150 -0.60 27.73 2.00
C ALA A 150 0.41 26.57 2.08
N GLU A 151 0.77 26.13 3.30
CA GLU A 151 1.63 24.96 3.49
C GLU A 151 0.90 23.68 3.03
N ARG A 152 -0.38 23.56 3.36
CA ARG A 152 -1.20 22.43 2.90
C ARG A 152 -1.29 22.38 1.38
N ALA A 153 -1.54 23.49 0.71
CA ALA A 153 -1.60 23.55 -0.75
C ALA A 153 -0.26 23.14 -1.40
N ARG A 154 0.87 23.58 -0.84
CA ARG A 154 2.21 23.18 -1.33
C ARG A 154 2.45 21.67 -1.15
N ILE A 155 2.06 21.10 -0.02
CA ILE A 155 2.15 19.67 0.23
C ILE A 155 1.30 18.91 -0.79
N ASP A 156 0.05 19.34 -1.00
CA ASP A 156 -0.87 18.71 -1.94
C ASP A 156 -0.33 18.77 -3.38
N ALA A 157 0.20 19.92 -3.83
CA ALA A 157 0.82 20.06 -5.15
C ALA A 157 2.04 19.12 -5.31
N THR A 158 2.90 19.05 -4.29
CA THR A 158 4.08 18.16 -4.30
C THR A 158 3.65 16.70 -4.34
N LEU A 159 2.64 16.33 -3.55
CA LEU A 159 2.07 14.97 -3.53
C LEU A 159 1.48 14.62 -4.91
N GLY A 160 0.73 15.55 -5.50
CA GLY A 160 0.21 15.41 -6.86
C GLY A 160 1.32 15.12 -7.87
N ALA A 161 2.41 15.90 -7.84
CA ALA A 161 3.55 15.71 -8.74
C ALA A 161 4.22 14.34 -8.58
N HIS A 162 4.39 13.88 -7.34
CA HIS A 162 4.95 12.55 -7.07
C HIS A 162 4.06 11.42 -7.59
N LEU A 163 2.75 11.48 -7.33
CA LEU A 163 1.81 10.45 -7.79
C LEU A 163 1.60 10.52 -9.31
N GLY A 164 1.65 11.71 -9.91
CA GLY A 164 1.64 11.91 -11.37
C GLY A 164 2.84 11.23 -12.02
N SER A 165 4.03 11.39 -11.43
CA SER A 165 5.26 10.74 -11.89
C SER A 165 5.15 9.20 -11.81
N LEU A 166 4.61 8.65 -10.71
CA LEU A 166 4.34 7.22 -10.61
C LEU A 166 3.38 6.73 -11.69
N SER A 167 2.31 7.47 -11.93
CA SER A 167 1.29 7.15 -12.94
C SER A 167 1.77 7.32 -14.38
N ALA A 168 2.97 7.87 -14.60
CA ALA A 168 3.62 7.86 -15.91
C ALA A 168 4.16 6.48 -16.31
N LEU A 169 4.40 5.60 -15.34
CA LEU A 169 4.79 4.21 -15.60
C LEU A 169 3.58 3.42 -16.14
N ARG A 170 3.82 2.57 -17.15
CA ARG A 170 2.77 1.83 -17.87
C ARG A 170 3.11 0.36 -17.95
N ALA A 171 2.07 -0.47 -18.03
CA ALA A 171 2.19 -1.92 -18.25
C ALA A 171 1.34 -2.37 -19.45
N PRO A 172 1.60 -3.58 -19.98
CA PRO A 172 0.84 -4.12 -21.10
C PRO A 172 -0.53 -4.69 -20.70
N ALA A 173 -0.83 -4.81 -19.39
CA ALA A 173 -2.06 -5.40 -18.88
C ALA A 173 -2.50 -4.70 -17.59
N PHE A 174 -3.76 -4.89 -17.23
CA PHE A 174 -4.41 -4.31 -16.06
C PHE A 174 -4.52 -5.30 -14.90
N GLY A 175 -4.61 -4.79 -13.66
CA GLY A 175 -4.89 -5.59 -12.47
C GLY A 175 -3.86 -5.43 -11.35
N PRO A 176 -3.90 -6.30 -10.32
CA PRO A 176 -2.94 -6.28 -9.23
C PRO A 176 -1.50 -6.38 -9.74
N PHE A 177 -0.61 -5.58 -9.16
CA PHE A 177 0.78 -5.44 -9.60
C PHE A 177 1.49 -6.80 -9.79
N CYS A 178 1.43 -7.68 -8.79
CA CYS A 178 2.08 -8.99 -8.86
C CYS A 178 1.47 -9.91 -9.92
N ARG A 179 0.15 -9.82 -10.16
CA ARG A 179 -0.51 -10.62 -11.20
C ARG A 179 -0.08 -10.21 -12.60
N VAL A 180 0.02 -8.90 -12.85
CA VAL A 180 0.52 -8.40 -14.14
C VAL A 180 1.97 -8.81 -14.37
N LEU A 181 2.84 -8.74 -13.34
CA LEU A 181 4.21 -9.24 -13.42
C LEU A 181 4.29 -10.73 -13.72
N ALA A 182 3.34 -11.52 -13.22
CA ALA A 182 3.25 -12.96 -13.48
C ALA A 182 2.61 -13.30 -14.83
N GLY A 183 2.27 -12.29 -15.66
CA GLY A 183 1.63 -12.49 -16.95
C GLY A 183 0.14 -12.89 -16.88
N THR A 184 -0.51 -12.70 -15.72
CA THR A 184 -1.93 -13.04 -15.48
C THR A 184 -2.81 -11.80 -15.30
N GLY A 185 -2.41 -10.67 -15.89
CA GLY A 185 -3.21 -9.44 -15.94
C GLY A 185 -4.40 -9.57 -16.89
N SER A 186 -5.37 -8.64 -16.74
CA SER A 186 -6.55 -8.54 -17.63
C SER A 186 -6.23 -7.66 -18.84
N SER A 187 -6.95 -7.89 -19.94
CA SER A 187 -6.80 -7.10 -21.17
C SER A 187 -7.46 -5.72 -21.08
N THR A 188 -8.46 -5.56 -20.23
CA THR A 188 -9.20 -4.31 -20.03
C THR A 188 -9.23 -3.91 -18.55
N TRP A 189 -9.38 -2.59 -18.32
CA TRP A 189 -9.56 -2.10 -16.96
C TRP A 189 -10.92 -2.54 -16.37
N ARG A 190 -11.95 -2.64 -17.18
CA ARG A 190 -13.26 -3.16 -16.77
C ARG A 190 -13.13 -4.54 -16.13
N GLU A 191 -12.51 -5.50 -16.82
CA GLU A 191 -12.29 -6.84 -16.28
C GLU A 191 -11.48 -6.84 -15.00
N ALA A 192 -10.38 -6.06 -14.98
CA ALA A 192 -9.52 -5.95 -13.83
C ALA A 192 -10.25 -5.37 -12.61
N PHE A 193 -10.99 -4.28 -12.79
CA PHE A 193 -11.72 -3.63 -11.69
C PHE A 193 -12.86 -4.52 -11.16
N LEU A 194 -13.64 -5.15 -12.02
CA LEU A 194 -14.69 -6.08 -11.59
C LEU A 194 -14.09 -7.27 -10.83
N SER A 195 -12.94 -7.77 -11.24
CA SER A 195 -12.22 -8.82 -10.51
C SER A 195 -11.74 -8.35 -9.13
N LEU A 196 -11.29 -7.10 -9.01
CA LEU A 196 -10.89 -6.49 -7.72
C LEU A 196 -12.11 -6.36 -6.79
N LEU A 197 -13.23 -5.86 -7.30
CA LEU A 197 -14.47 -5.76 -6.53
C LEU A 197 -14.96 -7.14 -6.09
N GLU A 198 -15.01 -8.11 -6.99
CA GLU A 198 -15.44 -9.47 -6.66
C GLU A 198 -14.54 -10.13 -5.63
N SER A 199 -13.23 -9.85 -5.68
CA SER A 199 -12.27 -10.34 -4.68
C SER A 199 -12.63 -9.88 -3.27
N VAL A 200 -12.98 -8.60 -3.07
CA VAL A 200 -13.34 -8.08 -1.74
C VAL A 200 -14.75 -8.49 -1.33
N LEU A 201 -15.69 -8.68 -2.27
CA LEU A 201 -17.01 -9.24 -1.96
C LEU A 201 -16.90 -10.68 -1.46
N ARG A 202 -16.01 -11.49 -2.03
CA ARG A 202 -15.72 -12.85 -1.52
C ARG A 202 -15.07 -12.82 -0.14
N ASP A 203 -14.20 -11.85 0.14
CA ASP A 203 -13.68 -11.66 1.49
C ASP A 203 -14.80 -11.34 2.48
N ALA A 204 -15.81 -10.56 2.05
CA ALA A 204 -17.00 -10.27 2.86
C ALA A 204 -17.86 -11.53 3.09
N GLU A 205 -18.08 -12.34 2.06
CA GLU A 205 -18.80 -13.61 2.13
C GLU A 205 -18.10 -14.58 3.08
N ASP A 206 -16.77 -14.70 3.03
CA ASP A 206 -15.96 -15.57 3.93
C ASP A 206 -16.11 -15.17 5.40
N MET A 207 -16.44 -13.92 5.69
CA MET A 207 -16.64 -13.39 7.05
C MET A 207 -18.12 -13.18 7.40
N LEU A 208 -19.04 -13.62 6.53
CA LEU A 208 -20.48 -13.48 6.69
C LEU A 208 -20.91 -12.02 6.96
N VAL A 209 -20.23 -11.06 6.31
CA VAL A 209 -20.53 -9.64 6.45
C VAL A 209 -21.88 -9.32 5.81
N SER A 210 -22.79 -8.70 6.55
CA SER A 210 -24.09 -8.29 6.02
C SER A 210 -23.97 -7.01 5.21
N ILE A 211 -23.93 -7.13 3.88
CA ILE A 211 -23.96 -6.04 2.87
C ILE A 211 -24.84 -6.45 1.69
N PRO A 212 -25.35 -5.51 0.89
CA PRO A 212 -26.22 -5.82 -0.25
C PRO A 212 -25.42 -6.31 -1.48
N TYR A 213 -24.90 -7.53 -1.44
CA TYR A 213 -24.02 -8.09 -2.48
C TYR A 213 -24.56 -7.94 -3.90
N ASP A 214 -25.79 -8.39 -4.15
CA ASP A 214 -26.40 -8.33 -5.49
C ASP A 214 -26.67 -6.89 -5.93
N GLY A 215 -27.06 -6.03 -4.98
CA GLY A 215 -27.21 -4.59 -5.22
C GLY A 215 -25.90 -3.93 -5.63
N ILE A 216 -24.79 -4.28 -4.95
CA ILE A 216 -23.44 -3.77 -5.28
C ILE A 216 -23.05 -4.24 -6.69
N ARG A 217 -23.15 -5.54 -6.97
CA ARG A 217 -22.83 -6.11 -8.28
C ARG A 217 -23.66 -5.47 -9.39
N TYR A 218 -24.97 -5.34 -9.16
CA TYR A 218 -25.90 -4.73 -10.12
C TYR A 218 -25.54 -3.26 -10.41
N CYS A 219 -25.45 -2.43 -9.39
CA CYS A 219 -25.17 -0.99 -9.56
C CYS A 219 -23.82 -0.76 -10.27
N VAL A 220 -22.77 -1.50 -9.90
CA VAL A 220 -21.47 -1.36 -10.56
C VAL A 220 -21.49 -1.86 -12.00
N ALA A 221 -22.22 -2.95 -12.30
CA ALA A 221 -22.34 -3.49 -13.65
C ALA A 221 -23.03 -2.51 -14.61
N GLN A 222 -24.03 -1.74 -14.15
CA GLN A 222 -24.72 -0.74 -14.97
C GLN A 222 -23.76 0.33 -15.51
N GLN A 223 -22.75 0.72 -14.74
CA GLN A 223 -21.80 1.76 -15.12
C GLN A 223 -20.44 1.21 -15.57
N ALA A 224 -20.29 -0.12 -15.66
CA ALA A 224 -19.01 -0.74 -16.00
C ALA A 224 -18.47 -0.31 -17.38
N HIS A 225 -19.35 0.12 -18.30
CA HIS A 225 -18.97 0.64 -19.62
C HIS A 225 -18.10 1.92 -19.53
N LEU A 226 -18.23 2.71 -18.47
CA LEU A 226 -17.38 3.89 -18.25
C LEU A 226 -15.91 3.53 -18.01
N LEU A 227 -15.65 2.31 -17.48
CA LEU A 227 -14.30 1.82 -17.24
C LEU A 227 -13.53 1.53 -18.53
N ASP A 228 -14.23 1.37 -19.67
CA ASP A 228 -13.61 1.16 -20.99
C ASP A 228 -12.90 2.42 -21.51
N GLN A 229 -13.17 3.59 -20.91
CA GLN A 229 -12.44 4.82 -21.22
C GLN A 229 -10.99 4.75 -20.75
N VAL A 230 -10.65 3.84 -19.82
CA VAL A 230 -9.30 3.64 -19.33
C VAL A 230 -8.57 2.67 -20.25
N THR A 231 -7.81 3.22 -21.18
CA THR A 231 -7.10 2.47 -22.23
C THR A 231 -5.64 2.19 -21.91
N GLU A 232 -5.08 2.82 -20.86
CA GLU A 232 -3.68 2.68 -20.45
C GLU A 232 -3.59 2.16 -19.03
N ALA A 233 -2.89 1.04 -18.85
CA ALA A 233 -2.59 0.49 -17.52
C ALA A 233 -1.44 1.29 -16.88
N ARG A 234 -1.78 2.23 -15.99
CA ARG A 234 -0.82 3.09 -15.27
C ARG A 234 -0.53 2.53 -13.88
N LEU A 235 0.66 2.80 -13.35
CA LEU A 235 1.00 2.39 -11.98
C LEU A 235 0.23 3.24 -10.98
N VAL A 236 -0.54 2.57 -10.11
CA VAL A 236 -1.38 3.21 -9.11
C VAL A 236 -1.13 2.60 -7.73
N ALA A 237 -0.53 3.36 -6.84
CA ALA A 237 -0.44 3.00 -5.42
C ALA A 237 -1.69 3.51 -4.70
N LEU A 238 -2.61 2.62 -4.40
CA LEU A 238 -3.97 2.98 -3.94
C LEU A 238 -3.97 3.74 -2.62
N ASP A 239 -2.99 3.48 -1.76
CA ASP A 239 -2.91 4.03 -0.41
C ASP A 239 -1.82 5.10 -0.22
N ALA A 240 -0.92 5.29 -1.18
CA ALA A 240 0.27 6.14 -1.00
C ALA A 240 -0.04 7.61 -0.71
N GLY A 241 -1.12 8.15 -1.28
CA GLY A 241 -1.55 9.53 -1.08
C GLY A 241 -2.43 9.78 0.14
N LEU A 242 -2.75 8.75 0.91
CA LEU A 242 -3.57 8.91 2.12
C LEU A 242 -2.78 9.63 3.22
N PRO A 243 -3.40 10.54 4.00
CA PRO A 243 -2.69 11.38 4.97
C PRO A 243 -1.80 10.61 5.96
N ARG A 244 -2.18 9.39 6.34
CA ARG A 244 -1.38 8.53 7.23
C ARG A 244 -0.10 8.00 6.59
N ASN A 245 -0.01 8.02 5.25
CA ASN A 245 1.09 7.49 4.45
C ASN A 245 1.98 8.58 3.83
N VAL A 246 1.67 9.85 4.07
CA VAL A 246 2.46 11.00 3.64
C VAL A 246 3.22 11.54 4.84
N LEU A 247 4.55 11.51 4.77
CA LEU A 247 5.42 12.06 5.82
C LEU A 247 5.82 13.48 5.47
N VAL A 248 5.73 14.35 6.46
CA VAL A 248 6.05 15.78 6.37
C VAL A 248 7.18 16.09 7.34
N ASP A 249 8.20 16.77 6.88
CA ASP A 249 9.24 17.32 7.72
C ASP A 249 8.70 18.54 8.48
N GLU A 250 8.80 18.52 9.80
CA GLU A 250 8.21 19.55 10.66
C GLU A 250 8.87 20.92 10.53
N ARG A 251 10.13 20.98 10.09
CA ARG A 251 10.87 22.25 9.94
C ARG A 251 10.61 22.88 8.58
N SER A 252 10.77 22.11 7.50
CA SER A 252 10.61 22.62 6.14
C SER A 252 9.16 22.68 5.69
N ARG A 253 8.25 21.96 6.38
CA ARG A 253 6.83 21.81 6.00
C ARG A 253 6.67 21.25 4.58
N GLN A 254 7.56 20.32 4.21
CA GLN A 254 7.55 19.67 2.90
C GLN A 254 7.37 18.16 3.02
N VAL A 255 6.89 17.53 1.95
CA VAL A 255 6.81 16.06 1.85
C VAL A 255 8.23 15.51 1.86
N CYS A 256 8.54 14.68 2.85
CA CYS A 256 9.85 14.01 3.00
C CYS A 256 9.76 12.48 2.85
N GLY A 257 8.56 11.92 2.76
CA GLY A 257 8.39 10.48 2.58
C GLY A 257 7.00 10.09 2.12
N LEU A 258 6.94 9.05 1.29
CA LEU A 258 5.70 8.39 0.88
C LEU A 258 5.75 6.92 1.28
N LEU A 259 4.71 6.46 1.92
CA LEU A 259 4.47 5.08 2.35
C LEU A 259 3.25 4.51 1.62
N GLY A 260 2.88 3.25 1.92
CA GLY A 260 1.62 2.68 1.42
C GLY A 260 1.71 2.03 0.04
N PHE A 261 2.85 1.48 -0.31
CA PHE A 261 3.09 0.78 -1.59
C PHE A 261 2.74 -0.72 -1.58
N GLY A 262 2.06 -1.19 -0.53
CA GLY A 262 1.65 -2.59 -0.44
C GLY A 262 0.40 -2.93 -1.27
N ASN A 263 -0.40 -1.93 -1.62
CA ASN A 263 -1.63 -2.09 -2.40
C ASN A 263 -1.50 -1.33 -3.72
N VAL A 264 -0.98 -2.01 -4.73
CA VAL A 264 -0.63 -1.40 -6.02
C VAL A 264 -1.26 -2.17 -7.17
N VAL A 265 -1.81 -1.42 -8.11
CA VAL A 265 -2.43 -1.94 -9.32
C VAL A 265 -1.86 -1.26 -10.56
N TRP A 266 -2.00 -1.90 -11.69
CA TRP A 266 -1.90 -1.31 -13.00
C TRP A 266 -3.32 -1.00 -13.48
N GLY A 267 -3.68 0.29 -13.55
CA GLY A 267 -5.06 0.69 -13.81
C GLY A 267 -5.28 2.19 -13.95
N ASP A 268 -6.45 2.62 -13.48
CA ASP A 268 -6.86 4.02 -13.48
C ASP A 268 -6.32 4.75 -12.23
N PRO A 269 -5.52 5.81 -12.38
CA PRO A 269 -5.07 6.64 -11.25
C PRO A 269 -6.21 7.13 -10.35
N ALA A 270 -7.38 7.43 -10.90
CA ALA A 270 -8.55 7.90 -10.15
C ALA A 270 -9.05 6.91 -9.09
N MET A 271 -8.64 5.63 -9.18
CA MET A 271 -8.97 4.62 -8.16
C MET A 271 -8.24 4.88 -6.83
N ALA A 272 -7.08 5.56 -6.84
CA ALA A 272 -6.33 5.85 -5.61
C ALA A 272 -7.16 6.67 -4.62
N GLY A 273 -7.05 6.33 -3.34
CA GLY A 273 -7.87 6.92 -2.27
C GLY A 273 -7.73 8.44 -2.14
N VAL A 274 -6.58 8.99 -2.51
CA VAL A 274 -6.31 10.43 -2.48
C VAL A 274 -7.28 11.24 -3.35
N PHE A 275 -7.73 10.69 -4.48
CA PHE A 275 -8.65 11.40 -5.38
C PHE A 275 -10.06 11.60 -4.82
N ALA A 276 -10.43 10.90 -3.74
CA ALA A 276 -11.73 11.08 -3.09
C ALA A 276 -11.90 12.45 -2.42
N GLY A 277 -10.79 13.14 -2.11
CA GLY A 277 -10.81 14.45 -1.45
C GLY A 277 -9.65 15.34 -1.89
N ALA A 278 -9.18 15.15 -3.12
CA ALA A 278 -8.06 15.91 -3.68
C ALA A 278 -8.42 17.40 -3.83
N SER A 279 -7.47 18.25 -3.44
CA SER A 279 -7.56 19.71 -3.62
C SER A 279 -7.19 20.11 -5.06
N GLU A 280 -7.52 21.34 -5.44
CA GLU A 280 -7.11 21.90 -6.72
C GLU A 280 -5.58 21.87 -6.88
N ALA A 281 -4.86 22.27 -5.84
CA ALA A 281 -3.39 22.22 -5.83
C ALA A 281 -2.84 20.79 -6.06
N PHE A 282 -3.50 19.76 -5.56
CA PHE A 282 -3.12 18.37 -5.86
C PHE A 282 -3.28 18.07 -7.36
N TYR A 283 -4.40 18.46 -7.98
CA TYR A 283 -4.63 18.23 -9.40
C TYR A 283 -3.64 19.02 -10.28
N GLU A 284 -3.33 20.26 -9.91
CA GLU A 284 -2.28 21.04 -10.59
C GLU A 284 -0.93 20.31 -10.55
N GLY A 285 -0.56 19.79 -9.38
CA GLY A 285 0.68 19.03 -9.23
C GLY A 285 0.66 17.71 -10.00
N PHE A 286 -0.47 16.99 -10.00
CA PHE A 286 -0.64 15.72 -10.72
C PHE A 286 -0.52 15.91 -12.25
N GLY A 287 -0.86 17.10 -12.75
CA GLY A 287 -0.61 17.56 -14.13
C GLY A 287 -1.67 17.15 -15.14
N GLN A 288 -2.31 16.01 -14.99
CA GLN A 288 -3.35 15.55 -15.90
C GLN A 288 -4.52 14.97 -15.09
N MET A 289 -5.70 15.57 -15.23
CA MET A 289 -6.91 15.04 -14.61
C MET A 289 -7.16 13.63 -15.14
N PRO A 290 -7.27 12.61 -14.27
CA PRO A 290 -7.78 11.30 -14.68
C PRO A 290 -9.18 11.46 -15.29
N ALA A 291 -9.49 10.68 -16.31
CA ALA A 291 -10.86 10.63 -16.81
C ALA A 291 -11.81 10.29 -15.66
N ARG A 292 -12.99 10.90 -15.60
CA ARG A 292 -14.00 10.61 -14.56
C ARG A 292 -14.69 9.26 -14.79
N SER A 293 -13.93 8.28 -15.27
CA SER A 293 -14.43 7.02 -15.82
C SER A 293 -15.03 6.07 -14.79
N GLY A 294 -14.61 6.11 -13.54
CA GLY A 294 -15.03 5.09 -12.55
C GLY A 294 -15.39 5.65 -11.17
N GLY A 295 -15.53 6.97 -11.03
CA GLY A 295 -15.57 7.66 -9.74
C GLY A 295 -16.48 7.05 -8.67
N SER A 296 -17.76 6.83 -8.98
CA SER A 296 -18.72 6.24 -8.03
C SER A 296 -18.45 4.75 -7.77
N GLY A 297 -18.07 3.98 -8.81
CA GLY A 297 -17.66 2.57 -8.66
C GLY A 297 -16.42 2.42 -7.76
N TYR A 298 -15.42 3.31 -7.88
CA TYR A 298 -14.25 3.31 -7.01
C TYR A 298 -14.60 3.65 -5.56
N ALA A 299 -15.58 4.55 -5.35
CA ALA A 299 -16.08 4.86 -4.01
C ALA A 299 -16.75 3.64 -3.37
N VAL A 300 -17.58 2.91 -4.13
CA VAL A 300 -18.19 1.64 -3.67
C VAL A 300 -17.11 0.63 -3.30
N HIS A 301 -16.13 0.40 -4.17
CA HIS A 301 -15.04 -0.54 -3.89
C HIS A 301 -14.30 -0.16 -2.58
N ARG A 302 -13.90 1.11 -2.41
CA ARG A 302 -13.22 1.57 -1.19
C ARG A 302 -14.08 1.38 0.06
N ALA A 303 -15.39 1.68 -0.02
CA ALA A 303 -16.30 1.53 1.09
C ALA A 303 -16.48 0.05 1.48
N VAL A 304 -16.63 -0.84 0.48
CA VAL A 304 -16.67 -2.30 0.74
C VAL A 304 -15.38 -2.77 1.40
N VAL A 305 -14.20 -2.37 0.90
CA VAL A 305 -12.91 -2.70 1.52
C VAL A 305 -12.87 -2.24 2.98
N ALA A 306 -13.33 -1.02 3.29
CA ALA A 306 -13.35 -0.49 4.65
C ALA A 306 -14.25 -1.32 5.58
N VAL A 307 -15.49 -1.61 5.14
CA VAL A 307 -16.42 -2.45 5.92
C VAL A 307 -15.80 -3.83 6.17
N VAL A 308 -15.29 -4.50 5.13
CA VAL A 308 -14.76 -5.86 5.25
C VAL A 308 -13.50 -5.90 6.10
N THR A 309 -12.63 -4.88 6.00
CA THR A 309 -11.42 -4.79 6.83
C THR A 309 -11.75 -4.80 8.31
N HIS A 310 -12.84 -4.14 8.72
CA HIS A 310 -13.29 -4.16 10.12
C HIS A 310 -13.56 -5.58 10.63
N TYR A 311 -14.18 -6.46 9.82
CA TYR A 311 -14.46 -7.84 10.20
C TYR A 311 -13.22 -8.74 10.25
N TYR A 312 -12.21 -8.43 9.44
CA TYR A 312 -10.91 -9.12 9.48
C TYR A 312 -10.07 -8.66 10.67
N ARG A 313 -10.15 -7.40 11.01
CA ARG A 313 -9.40 -6.72 12.08
C ARG A 313 -10.29 -5.67 12.72
N PRO A 314 -11.08 -6.08 13.72
CA PRO A 314 -12.00 -5.18 14.41
C PRO A 314 -11.26 -3.94 14.93
N GLN A 315 -11.82 -2.78 14.62
CA GLN A 315 -11.41 -1.48 15.11
C GLN A 315 -12.54 -0.92 15.99
N SER A 316 -12.71 0.40 16.08
CA SER A 316 -13.83 0.96 16.81
C SER A 316 -15.15 0.79 16.05
N ASP A 317 -16.26 0.65 16.78
CA ASP A 317 -17.61 0.57 16.19
C ASP A 317 -17.96 1.83 15.37
N ASP A 318 -17.39 2.98 15.73
CA ASP A 318 -17.58 4.23 14.99
C ASP A 318 -16.95 4.13 13.57
N GLU A 319 -15.83 3.44 13.41
CA GLU A 319 -15.19 3.26 12.10
C GLU A 319 -16.02 2.33 11.21
N GLU A 320 -16.62 1.27 11.78
CA GLU A 320 -17.53 0.41 11.02
C GLU A 320 -18.76 1.19 10.55
N LEU A 321 -19.37 1.95 11.46
CA LEU A 321 -20.56 2.75 11.15
C LEU A 321 -20.25 3.75 10.03
N GLU A 322 -19.12 4.44 10.09
CA GLU A 322 -18.70 5.38 9.04
C GLU A 322 -18.44 4.68 7.70
N ALA A 323 -17.81 3.51 7.71
CA ALA A 323 -17.61 2.71 6.51
C ALA A 323 -18.94 2.28 5.87
N ARG A 324 -19.93 1.88 6.68
CA ARG A 324 -21.30 1.53 6.21
C ARG A 324 -22.05 2.73 5.67
N ARG A 325 -21.94 3.91 6.30
CA ARG A 325 -22.49 5.17 5.78
C ARG A 325 -21.88 5.53 4.43
N SER A 326 -20.56 5.41 4.32
CA SER A 326 -19.83 5.63 3.07
C SER A 326 -20.28 4.69 1.97
N LEU A 327 -20.52 3.40 2.28
CA LEU A 327 -21.05 2.42 1.32
C LEU A 327 -22.46 2.81 0.86
N THR A 328 -23.34 3.14 1.79
CA THR A 328 -24.71 3.58 1.46
C THR A 328 -24.71 4.83 0.59
N TRP A 329 -23.90 5.82 0.95
CA TRP A 329 -23.73 7.03 0.15
C TRP A 329 -23.22 6.73 -1.26
N ALA A 330 -22.17 5.90 -1.38
CA ALA A 330 -21.58 5.56 -2.68
C ALA A 330 -22.57 4.80 -3.59
N LEU A 331 -23.36 3.88 -3.03
CA LEU A 331 -24.40 3.18 -3.78
C LEU A 331 -25.51 4.13 -4.24
N ASN A 332 -25.94 5.06 -3.41
CA ASN A 332 -26.95 6.07 -3.79
C ASN A 332 -26.42 6.96 -4.93
N GLN A 333 -25.13 7.38 -4.88
CA GLN A 333 -24.53 8.14 -5.97
C GLN A 333 -24.48 7.34 -7.27
N LEU A 334 -24.20 6.03 -7.17
CA LEU A 334 -24.12 5.16 -8.34
C LEU A 334 -25.50 4.92 -8.97
N ALA A 335 -26.53 4.85 -8.15
CA ALA A 335 -27.92 4.63 -8.60
C ALA A 335 -28.60 5.90 -9.15
N ALA A 336 -28.06 7.10 -8.84
CA ALA A 336 -28.61 8.38 -9.28
C ALA A 336 -28.16 8.81 -10.68
N VAL A 337 -27.24 8.11 -11.28
CA VAL A 337 -26.66 8.34 -12.64
C VAL A 337 -27.22 7.34 -13.62
#